data_5cae9692e77375f24cfeae7ee8d97302
#
_entry.id   5cae9692e77375f24cfeae7ee8d97302
#
_cell.length_a   1.000
_cell.length_b   1.000
_cell.length_c   1.000
_cell.angle_alpha   90.00
_cell.angle_beta   90.00
_cell.angle_gamma   90.00
#
_symmetry.space_group_name_H-M   'P 1'
#
loop_
_entity.id
_entity.type
_entity.pdbx_description
1 polymer ?
#
loop_
_entity_poly.entity_id
_entity_poly.type
_entity_poly.pdbx_seq_one_letter_code
_entity_poly.pdbx_strand_id
1 'polypeptide(L)'
;MIDRLVEATLHARASGERYPPPSEQRPLSMAEAYAVQDRVREALTARGERVIGWKAGFTSKVTQEAFQCHEPVSAFLLESGVYSNRAEVPAARFAQLGVEAEIALVLGRDLAGPGVTSLAALSAVEGAMPALELVDFRYSSKPVGSDMVADGVYRSEERRVGKECRL
;
A
#
# COMPACT_ATOMS: atom_id res chain seq x y z
N MET A 1 -16.77 -14.84 -4.02
CA MET A 1 -16.63 -13.38 -4.24
C MET A 1 -15.20 -12.93 -4.00
N ILE A 2 -14.61 -13.18 -2.83
CA ILE A 2 -13.20 -12.81 -2.53
C ILE A 2 -12.24 -13.30 -3.61
N ASP A 3 -12.33 -14.56 -4.04
CA ASP A 3 -11.45 -15.12 -5.09
C ASP A 3 -11.46 -14.31 -6.39
N ARG A 4 -12.64 -13.89 -6.84
CA ARG A 4 -12.77 -13.05 -8.04
C ARG A 4 -12.12 -11.68 -7.87
N LEU A 5 -12.21 -11.09 -6.68
CA LEU A 5 -11.56 -9.80 -6.39
C LEU A 5 -10.04 -9.96 -6.35
N VAL A 6 -9.54 -11.05 -5.76
CA VAL A 6 -8.10 -11.37 -5.77
C VAL A 6 -7.59 -11.53 -7.20
N GLU A 7 -8.30 -12.29 -8.04
CA GLU A 7 -7.94 -12.48 -9.44
C GLU A 7 -7.94 -11.15 -10.22
N ALA A 8 -8.99 -10.33 -10.04
CA ALA A 8 -9.10 -9.02 -10.69
C ALA A 8 -7.96 -8.08 -10.27
N THR A 9 -7.64 -8.04 -8.97
CA THR A 9 -6.55 -7.22 -8.44
C THR A 9 -5.20 -7.69 -8.97
N LEU A 10 -4.94 -9.01 -9.00
CA LEU A 10 -3.70 -9.57 -9.55
C LEU A 10 -3.58 -9.32 -11.06
N HIS A 11 -4.68 -9.43 -11.80
CA HIS A 11 -4.72 -9.12 -13.23
C HIS A 11 -4.40 -7.65 -13.49
N ALA A 12 -5.08 -6.73 -12.80
CA ALA A 12 -4.86 -5.29 -12.94
C ALA A 12 -3.41 -4.89 -12.57
N ARG A 13 -2.82 -5.56 -11.55
CA ARG A 13 -1.40 -5.37 -11.21
C ARG A 13 -0.45 -5.79 -12.33
N ALA A 14 -0.79 -6.81 -13.08
CA ALA A 14 0.06 -7.33 -14.15
C ALA A 14 -0.14 -6.59 -15.48
N SER A 15 -1.38 -6.24 -15.82
CA SER A 15 -1.73 -5.61 -17.10
C SER A 15 -1.58 -4.09 -17.10
N GLY A 16 -1.67 -3.43 -15.93
CA GLY A 16 -1.79 -1.97 -15.82
C GLY A 16 -3.17 -1.45 -16.25
N GLU A 17 -4.14 -2.33 -16.46
CA GLU A 17 -5.49 -1.92 -16.84
C GLU A 17 -6.29 -1.40 -15.64
N ARG A 18 -7.17 -0.43 -15.91
CA ARG A 18 -8.12 0.07 -14.92
C ARG A 18 -9.33 -0.83 -14.83
N TYR A 19 -9.89 -0.97 -13.64
CA TYR A 19 -11.08 -1.77 -13.40
C TYR A 19 -12.04 -1.06 -12.42
N PRO A 20 -13.35 -1.40 -12.45
CA PRO A 20 -14.31 -0.78 -11.56
C PRO A 20 -14.03 -1.18 -10.10
N PRO A 21 -14.21 -0.25 -9.14
CA PRO A 21 -14.05 -0.59 -7.72
C PRO A 21 -15.14 -1.58 -7.28
N PRO A 22 -14.82 -2.52 -6.37
CA PRO A 22 -15.78 -3.49 -5.84
C PRO A 22 -17.07 -2.87 -5.31
N SER A 23 -17.00 -1.67 -4.74
CA SER A 23 -18.15 -0.93 -4.18
C SER A 23 -19.23 -0.59 -5.19
N GLU A 24 -18.93 -0.55 -6.50
CA GLU A 24 -19.96 -0.38 -7.53
C GLU A 24 -20.97 -1.55 -7.57
N GLN A 25 -20.52 -2.75 -7.23
CA GLN A 25 -21.38 -3.92 -7.16
C GLN A 25 -21.91 -4.12 -5.73
N ARG A 26 -21.03 -4.10 -4.74
CA ARG A 26 -21.32 -4.22 -3.33
C ARG A 26 -20.15 -3.67 -2.50
N PRO A 27 -20.43 -2.74 -1.56
CA PRO A 27 -19.41 -2.32 -0.62
C PRO A 27 -18.83 -3.50 0.18
N LEU A 28 -17.52 -3.50 0.36
CA LEU A 28 -16.82 -4.44 1.22
C LEU A 28 -16.79 -3.91 2.65
N SER A 29 -16.95 -4.79 3.64
CA SER A 29 -16.51 -4.48 4.99
C SER A 29 -14.98 -4.35 5.02
N MET A 30 -14.42 -3.64 6.01
CA MET A 30 -12.97 -3.55 6.16
C MET A 30 -12.32 -4.93 6.36
N ALA A 31 -12.97 -5.83 7.09
CA ALA A 31 -12.49 -7.20 7.26
C ALA A 31 -12.42 -7.97 5.93
N GLU A 32 -13.43 -7.84 5.06
CA GLU A 32 -13.40 -8.44 3.72
C GLU A 32 -12.30 -7.80 2.85
N ALA A 33 -12.12 -6.49 2.94
CA ALA A 33 -11.08 -5.77 2.19
C ALA A 33 -9.68 -6.24 2.58
N TYR A 34 -9.39 -6.37 3.87
CA TYR A 34 -8.12 -6.92 4.35
C TYR A 34 -7.96 -8.40 3.97
N ALA A 35 -9.03 -9.20 3.99
CA ALA A 35 -8.96 -10.59 3.54
C ALA A 35 -8.60 -10.70 2.04
N VAL A 36 -9.08 -9.80 1.20
CA VAL A 36 -8.65 -9.71 -0.21
C VAL A 36 -7.17 -9.32 -0.29
N GLN A 37 -6.77 -8.26 0.44
CA GLN A 37 -5.37 -7.79 0.47
C GLN A 37 -4.40 -8.89 0.91
N ASP A 38 -4.73 -9.63 1.98
CA ASP A 38 -3.91 -10.72 2.48
C ASP A 38 -3.74 -11.84 1.46
N ARG A 39 -4.81 -12.23 0.78
CA ARG A 39 -4.74 -13.26 -0.26
C ARG A 39 -3.97 -12.79 -1.50
N VAL A 40 -4.06 -11.52 -1.86
CA VAL A 40 -3.21 -10.93 -2.91
C VAL A 40 -1.74 -11.00 -2.49
N ARG A 41 -1.42 -10.64 -1.24
CA ARG A 41 -0.07 -10.73 -0.67
C ARG A 41 0.46 -12.18 -0.71
N GLU A 42 -0.35 -13.14 -0.26
CA GLU A 42 -0.01 -14.57 -0.30
C GLU A 42 0.26 -15.07 -1.72
N ALA A 43 -0.59 -14.71 -2.67
CA ALA A 43 -0.41 -15.09 -4.08
C ALA A 43 0.86 -14.49 -4.69
N LEU A 44 1.22 -13.26 -4.33
CA LEU A 44 2.46 -12.62 -4.79
C LEU A 44 3.69 -13.26 -4.13
N THR A 45 3.65 -13.54 -2.84
CA THR A 45 4.75 -14.21 -2.14
C THR A 45 4.96 -15.65 -2.64
N ALA A 46 3.89 -16.36 -2.98
CA ALA A 46 3.98 -17.68 -3.62
C ALA A 46 4.64 -17.64 -5.01
N ARG A 47 4.66 -16.47 -5.66
CA ARG A 47 5.36 -16.23 -6.94
C ARG A 47 6.80 -15.73 -6.76
N GLY A 48 7.30 -15.69 -5.52
CA GLY A 48 8.67 -15.28 -5.20
C GLY A 48 8.82 -13.81 -4.80
N GLU A 49 7.73 -13.05 -4.71
CA GLU A 49 7.79 -11.69 -4.17
C GLU A 49 8.08 -11.69 -2.67
N ARG A 50 8.83 -10.71 -2.20
CA ARG A 50 9.19 -10.56 -0.80
C ARG A 50 8.56 -9.31 -0.21
N VAL A 51 7.79 -9.47 0.87
CA VAL A 51 7.31 -8.34 1.68
C VAL A 51 8.48 -7.80 2.52
N ILE A 52 8.72 -6.50 2.44
CA ILE A 52 9.84 -5.84 3.13
C ILE A 52 9.39 -4.73 4.10
N GLY A 53 8.11 -4.45 4.14
CA GLY A 53 7.58 -3.41 5.01
C GLY A 53 6.08 -3.19 4.82
N TRP A 54 5.62 -2.16 5.48
CA TRP A 54 4.22 -1.74 5.48
C TRP A 54 4.13 -0.23 5.30
N LYS A 55 3.08 0.22 4.66
CA LYS A 55 2.74 1.63 4.56
C LYS A 55 1.44 1.91 5.33
N ALA A 56 1.29 3.16 5.78
CA ALA A 56 0.06 3.67 6.36
C ALA A 56 -0.67 4.54 5.32
N GLY A 57 -1.97 4.31 5.15
CA GLY A 57 -2.84 5.16 4.34
C GLY A 57 -3.90 5.84 5.20
N PHE A 58 -4.56 6.88 4.68
CA PHE A 58 -5.62 7.63 5.35
C PHE A 58 -5.21 8.16 6.73
N THR A 59 -4.00 8.68 6.84
CA THR A 59 -3.45 9.19 8.10
C THR A 59 -4.07 10.53 8.54
N SER A 60 -4.78 11.24 7.65
CA SER A 60 -5.49 12.49 7.96
C SER A 60 -7.00 12.31 8.00
N LYS A 61 -7.69 13.10 8.81
CA LYS A 61 -9.16 13.11 8.86
C LYS A 61 -9.78 13.50 7.51
N VAL A 62 -9.16 14.42 6.79
CA VAL A 62 -9.62 14.86 5.47
C VAL A 62 -9.64 13.70 4.47
N THR A 63 -8.58 12.89 4.42
CA THR A 63 -8.53 11.72 3.55
C THR A 63 -9.50 10.63 4.01
N GLN A 64 -9.63 10.40 5.32
CA GLN A 64 -10.61 9.47 5.88
C GLN A 64 -12.04 9.81 5.45
N GLU A 65 -12.44 11.07 5.58
CA GLU A 65 -13.76 11.55 5.17
C GLU A 65 -13.97 11.45 3.65
N ALA A 66 -12.97 11.83 2.85
CA ALA A 66 -13.04 11.79 1.40
C ALA A 66 -13.28 10.39 0.84
N PHE A 67 -12.77 9.35 1.52
CA PHE A 67 -12.86 7.94 1.13
C PHE A 67 -13.79 7.11 2.02
N GLN A 68 -14.60 7.75 2.88
CA GLN A 68 -15.55 7.10 3.78
C GLN A 68 -14.88 6.03 4.66
N CYS A 69 -13.69 6.35 5.16
CA CYS A 69 -12.92 5.53 6.08
C CYS A 69 -12.83 6.23 7.43
N HIS A 70 -12.84 5.51 8.54
CA HIS A 70 -12.90 6.11 9.87
C HIS A 70 -11.59 5.99 10.66
N GLU A 71 -10.61 5.29 10.10
CA GLU A 71 -9.33 4.99 10.73
C GLU A 71 -8.21 4.93 9.68
N PRO A 72 -6.94 5.09 10.08
CA PRO A 72 -5.81 4.79 9.23
C PRO A 72 -5.82 3.32 8.81
N VAL A 73 -5.33 3.05 7.61
CA VAL A 73 -5.23 1.70 7.04
C VAL A 73 -3.79 1.34 6.76
N SER A 74 -3.51 0.07 6.54
CA SER A 74 -2.18 -0.40 6.19
C SER A 74 -2.18 -1.23 4.92
N ALA A 75 -1.04 -1.22 4.21
CA ALA A 75 -0.79 -2.11 3.09
C ALA A 75 0.68 -2.54 3.08
N PHE A 76 0.94 -3.70 2.46
CA PHE A 76 2.28 -4.25 2.37
C PHE A 76 3.10 -3.60 1.26
N LEU A 77 4.41 -3.54 1.47
CA LEU A 77 5.40 -3.12 0.49
C LEU A 77 6.20 -4.33 0.01
N LEU A 78 6.37 -4.42 -1.31
CA LEU A 78 7.16 -5.48 -1.94
C LEU A 78 8.57 -4.98 -2.28
N GLU A 79 9.55 -5.87 -2.18
CA GLU A 79 10.94 -5.56 -2.55
C GLU A 79 11.06 -5.10 -4.00
N SER A 80 10.32 -5.74 -4.91
CA SER A 80 10.30 -5.38 -6.33
C SER A 80 9.77 -3.97 -6.62
N GLY A 81 9.02 -3.38 -5.68
CA GLY A 81 8.50 -2.02 -5.74
C GLY A 81 9.42 -0.96 -5.12
N VAL A 82 10.60 -1.33 -4.60
CA VAL A 82 11.52 -0.35 -3.99
C VAL A 82 12.62 0.05 -4.95
N TYR A 83 12.69 1.34 -5.22
CA TYR A 83 13.68 1.93 -6.13
C TYR A 83 14.76 2.70 -5.37
N SER A 84 15.97 2.66 -5.90
CA SER A 84 17.07 3.49 -5.40
C SER A 84 16.87 4.97 -5.74
N ASN A 85 17.60 5.83 -5.05
CA ASN A 85 17.66 7.25 -5.43
C ASN A 85 18.13 7.40 -6.89
N ARG A 86 17.49 8.30 -7.63
CA ARG A 86 17.71 8.56 -9.06
C ARG A 86 17.29 7.42 -10.02
N ALA A 87 16.56 6.42 -9.56
CA ALA A 87 15.99 5.44 -10.48
C ALA A 87 15.02 6.12 -11.46
N GLU A 88 15.06 5.68 -12.70
CA GLU A 88 14.10 6.07 -13.72
C GLU A 88 12.98 5.02 -13.75
N VAL A 89 11.75 5.45 -13.49
CA VAL A 89 10.59 4.60 -13.49
C VAL A 89 9.66 5.04 -14.62
N PRO A 90 9.44 4.20 -15.66
CA PRO A 90 8.59 4.57 -16.77
C PRO A 90 7.14 4.80 -16.33
N ALA A 91 6.59 5.99 -16.59
CA ALA A 91 5.19 6.31 -16.23
C ALA A 91 4.18 5.37 -16.91
N ALA A 92 4.53 4.80 -18.06
CA ALA A 92 3.69 3.84 -18.78
C ALA A 92 3.45 2.50 -18.02
N ARG A 93 4.16 2.26 -16.92
CA ARG A 93 3.92 1.11 -16.03
C ARG A 93 2.68 1.28 -15.14
N PHE A 94 2.14 2.48 -15.07
CA PHE A 94 1.02 2.83 -14.21
C PHE A 94 -0.22 3.12 -15.06
N ALA A 95 -1.38 2.70 -14.60
CA ALA A 95 -2.65 3.08 -15.21
C ALA A 95 -2.88 4.59 -15.09
N GLN A 96 -2.59 5.13 -13.92
CA GLN A 96 -2.54 6.58 -13.67
C GLN A 96 -1.60 6.85 -12.50
N LEU A 97 -0.42 7.39 -12.80
CA LEU A 97 0.61 7.69 -11.79
C LEU A 97 0.23 8.90 -10.93
N GLY A 98 0.27 8.70 -9.61
CA GLY A 98 0.37 9.73 -8.59
C GLY A 98 1.72 9.68 -7.90
N VAL A 99 2.15 10.79 -7.31
CA VAL A 99 3.39 10.87 -6.51
C VAL A 99 3.07 11.55 -5.20
N GLU A 100 3.40 10.90 -4.10
CA GLU A 100 3.21 11.41 -2.74
C GLU A 100 4.54 11.52 -2.01
N ALA A 101 4.72 12.59 -1.22
CA ALA A 101 5.91 12.77 -0.41
C ALA A 101 5.71 12.11 0.96
N GLU A 102 6.64 11.24 1.34
CA GLU A 102 6.53 10.38 2.50
C GLU A 102 7.78 10.43 3.39
N ILE A 103 7.66 9.92 4.60
CA ILE A 103 8.76 9.61 5.50
C ILE A 103 8.79 8.10 5.72
N ALA A 104 9.81 7.44 5.22
CA ALA A 104 10.04 6.03 5.49
C ALA A 104 10.81 5.88 6.82
N LEU A 105 10.30 5.02 7.70
CA LEU A 105 10.95 4.65 8.95
C LEU A 105 11.63 3.29 8.77
N VAL A 106 12.90 3.20 9.13
CA VAL A 106 13.66 1.95 9.16
C VAL A 106 13.55 1.36 10.56
N LEU A 107 13.06 0.13 10.65
CA LEU A 107 12.95 -0.58 11.92
C LEU A 107 14.19 -1.43 12.14
N GLY A 108 14.83 -1.28 13.30
CA GLY A 108 15.97 -2.11 13.74
C GLY A 108 15.54 -3.43 14.42
N ARG A 109 14.24 -3.61 14.66
CA ARG A 109 13.66 -4.83 15.22
C ARG A 109 12.21 -4.98 14.80
N ASP A 110 11.71 -6.21 14.82
CA ASP A 110 10.33 -6.51 14.52
C ASP A 110 9.35 -5.90 15.54
N LEU A 111 8.22 -5.43 15.04
CA LEU A 111 7.07 -5.01 15.83
C LEU A 111 5.89 -5.90 15.45
N ALA A 112 5.37 -6.66 16.40
CA ALA A 112 4.27 -7.57 16.17
C ALA A 112 3.38 -7.74 17.41
N GLY A 113 2.13 -8.08 17.17
CA GLY A 113 1.18 -8.48 18.19
C GLY A 113 0.39 -7.33 18.83
N PRO A 114 -0.63 -7.70 19.62
CA PRO A 114 -1.42 -6.73 20.34
C PRO A 114 -0.60 -6.04 21.44
N GLY A 115 -0.91 -4.77 21.73
CA GLY A 115 -0.29 -4.03 22.82
C GLY A 115 1.03 -3.31 22.46
N VAL A 116 1.38 -3.19 21.19
CA VAL A 116 2.47 -2.31 20.76
C VAL A 116 2.12 -0.87 21.14
N THR A 117 2.91 -0.29 22.06
CA THR A 117 2.74 1.12 22.47
C THR A 117 3.51 2.05 21.53
N SER A 118 3.14 3.34 21.53
CA SER A 118 3.89 4.36 20.76
C SER A 118 5.36 4.43 21.18
N LEU A 119 5.66 4.22 22.47
CA LEU A 119 7.04 4.17 22.97
C LEU A 119 7.80 2.94 22.43
N ALA A 120 7.14 1.77 22.39
CA ALA A 120 7.73 0.55 21.82
C ALA A 120 7.99 0.71 20.33
N ALA A 121 7.04 1.32 19.60
CA ALA A 121 7.19 1.62 18.18
C ALA A 121 8.35 2.59 17.93
N LEU A 122 8.41 3.70 18.68
CA LEU A 122 9.48 4.70 18.56
C LEU A 122 10.83 4.09 18.86
N SER A 123 10.95 3.26 19.90
CA SER A 123 12.22 2.59 20.27
C SER A 123 12.64 1.48 19.29
N ALA A 124 11.80 1.09 18.35
CA ALA A 124 12.16 0.17 17.29
C ALA A 124 12.68 0.88 16.03
N VAL A 125 12.50 2.20 15.93
CA VAL A 125 13.00 2.98 14.79
C VAL A 125 14.52 3.14 14.92
N GLU A 126 15.25 2.66 13.91
CA GLU A 126 16.70 2.81 13.76
C GLU A 126 17.06 4.03 12.90
N GLY A 127 16.18 4.43 12.00
CA GLY A 127 16.41 5.55 11.11
C GLY A 127 15.16 6.04 10.42
N ALA A 128 15.28 7.21 9.79
CA ALA A 128 14.24 7.80 8.95
C ALA A 128 14.86 8.35 7.65
N MET A 129 14.09 8.32 6.58
CA MET A 129 14.51 8.91 5.31
C MET A 129 13.32 9.49 4.55
N PRO A 130 13.52 10.54 3.74
CA PRO A 130 12.49 10.96 2.80
C PRO A 130 12.28 9.88 1.72
N ALA A 131 11.03 9.65 1.37
CA ALA A 131 10.62 8.75 0.31
C ALA A 131 9.59 9.41 -0.62
N LEU A 132 9.44 8.88 -1.80
CA LEU A 132 8.36 9.21 -2.71
C LEU A 132 7.55 7.93 -2.95
N GLU A 133 6.29 7.95 -2.60
CA GLU A 133 5.37 6.92 -2.99
C GLU A 133 4.91 7.16 -4.45
N LEU A 134 4.99 6.12 -5.27
CA LEU A 134 4.47 6.11 -6.63
C LEU A 134 3.15 5.34 -6.62
N VAL A 135 2.05 6.09 -6.57
CA VAL A 135 0.70 5.53 -6.45
C VAL A 135 0.15 5.23 -7.83
N ASP A 136 -0.45 4.07 -8.01
CA ASP A 136 -1.10 3.67 -9.25
C ASP A 136 -2.63 3.68 -9.10
N PHE A 137 -3.30 4.73 -9.56
CA PHE A 137 -4.76 4.88 -9.50
C PHE A 137 -5.44 3.98 -10.52
N ARG A 138 -5.71 2.73 -10.14
CA ARG A 138 -6.24 1.69 -11.05
C ARG A 138 -7.75 1.60 -11.12
N TYR A 139 -8.50 2.26 -10.29
CA TYR A 139 -9.96 2.23 -10.40
C TYR A 139 -10.46 3.15 -11.51
N SER A 140 -11.46 2.69 -12.26
CA SER A 140 -12.07 3.43 -13.36
C SER A 140 -13.03 4.51 -12.89
N SER A 141 -13.51 4.41 -11.65
CA SER A 141 -14.36 5.40 -10.97
C SER A 141 -13.87 5.66 -9.56
N LYS A 142 -14.54 6.55 -8.82
CA LYS A 142 -14.16 6.92 -7.45
C LYS A 142 -14.34 5.74 -6.49
N PRO A 143 -13.29 5.22 -5.85
CA PRO A 143 -13.40 4.17 -4.85
C PRO A 143 -13.80 4.72 -3.49
N VAL A 144 -14.20 3.80 -2.59
CA VAL A 144 -14.26 4.04 -1.15
C VAL A 144 -13.06 3.39 -0.43
N GLY A 145 -12.89 3.67 0.87
CA GLY A 145 -11.73 3.19 1.63
C GLY A 145 -11.53 1.67 1.60
N SER A 146 -12.60 0.89 1.67
CA SER A 146 -12.49 -0.57 1.61
C SER A 146 -12.02 -1.10 0.25
N ASP A 147 -12.37 -0.42 -0.86
CA ASP A 147 -11.84 -0.79 -2.18
C ASP A 147 -10.31 -0.57 -2.21
N MET A 148 -9.86 0.57 -1.69
CA MET A 148 -8.44 0.90 -1.66
C MET A 148 -7.64 -0.06 -0.78
N VAL A 149 -8.20 -0.49 0.36
CA VAL A 149 -7.58 -1.52 1.22
C VAL A 149 -7.48 -2.85 0.47
N ALA A 150 -8.54 -3.28 -0.22
CA ALA A 150 -8.55 -4.53 -0.98
C ALA A 150 -7.48 -4.55 -2.08
N ASP A 151 -7.21 -3.40 -2.70
CA ASP A 151 -6.16 -3.24 -3.71
C ASP A 151 -4.74 -3.05 -3.13
N GLY A 152 -4.59 -2.99 -1.81
CA GLY A 152 -3.33 -2.67 -1.14
C GLY A 152 -3.02 -1.17 -1.20
N VAL A 153 -4.05 -0.36 -1.01
CA VAL A 153 -4.06 1.12 -1.05
C VAL A 153 -3.35 1.64 -2.29
N TYR A 154 -3.88 1.31 -3.46
CA TYR A 154 -3.27 1.48 -4.77
C TYR A 154 -1.81 0.99 -4.81
N ARG A 155 -1.47 0.06 -5.65
CA ARG A 155 -0.10 -0.47 -5.77
C ARG A 155 0.92 0.65 -5.58
N SER A 156 1.63 0.60 -4.49
CA SER A 156 2.65 1.58 -4.18
C SER A 156 4.01 1.04 -4.54
N GLU A 157 4.77 1.85 -5.23
CA GLU A 157 6.19 1.66 -5.43
C GLU A 157 6.90 2.77 -4.66
N GLU A 158 7.88 2.42 -3.84
CA GLU A 158 8.59 3.35 -2.98
C GLU A 158 9.93 3.74 -3.60
N ARG A 159 10.17 5.04 -3.74
CA ARG A 159 11.46 5.56 -4.12
C ARG A 159 12.15 6.20 -2.94
N ARG A 160 13.28 5.65 -2.53
CA ARG A 160 14.13 6.27 -1.51
C ARG A 160 14.75 7.56 -2.07
N VAL A 161 14.63 8.66 -1.31
CA VAL A 161 15.17 9.97 -1.68
C VAL A 161 16.16 10.42 -0.60
N GLY A 162 17.40 10.69 -1.00
CA GLY A 162 18.41 11.22 -0.09
C GLY A 162 19.23 10.18 0.67
N LYS A 163 19.93 10.62 1.71
CA LYS A 163 20.72 9.76 2.60
C LYS A 163 19.88 9.36 3.82
N GLU A 164 20.04 8.13 4.29
CA GLU A 164 19.51 7.71 5.58
C GLU A 164 20.03 8.63 6.69
N CYS A 165 19.11 9.08 7.54
CA CYS A 165 19.46 9.69 8.81
C CYS A 165 19.32 8.59 9.87
N ARG A 166 20.45 8.08 10.38
CA ARG A 166 20.46 7.16 11.52
C ARG A 166 20.27 7.97 12.79
N LEU A 167 19.36 7.54 13.63
CA LEU A 167 19.08 8.12 14.94
C LEU A 167 20.08 7.62 15.98
#